data_16ff896876648eada85d90966a59bea3
#
_entry.id   16ff896876648eada85d90966a59bea3
#
_cell.length_a   1.000
_cell.length_b   1.000
_cell.length_c   1.000
_cell.angle_alpha   90.00
_cell.angle_beta   90.00
_cell.angle_gamma   90.00
#
_symmetry.space_group_name_H-M   'P 1'
#
loop_
_entity.id
_entity.type
_entity.pdbx_description
1 polymer ?
#
loop_
_entity_poly.entity_id
_entity_poly.type
_entity_poly.pdbx_seq_one_letter_code
_entity_poly.pdbx_strand_id
1 'polypeptide(L)'
;GDETLTNYEVGVKAIAKGWTANVAAFYNDIKDLQVTLDAGSCSSRISFNVPDAHSAGLEFELTKQATENLFVSFAGSWVESEFDSTVVDSSGAVLGGVADGNRLASVPEKQFAVATTYNFAEPLWNSDDTYLNASWQYVGDRYTQPSDQVAGAGTFVSGLAFGGATGAEVTQLDLNLPSYNILNLSAGVVFGDWEALLYINNVFDENALLSFDRERGGRARLAYRTNQPRTVGVTFRMHFN
;
A
#
# COMPACT_ATOMS: atom_id res chain seq x y z
N GLY A 1 -23.88 -1.76 -14.93
CA GLY A 1 -24.82 -0.97 -14.11
C GLY A 1 -24.09 0.02 -13.23
N ASP A 2 -24.81 0.79 -12.45
CA ASP A 2 -24.23 1.74 -11.51
C ASP A 2 -23.81 0.98 -10.23
N GLU A 3 -22.66 1.32 -9.70
CA GLU A 3 -22.17 0.82 -8.42
C GLU A 3 -22.82 1.61 -7.29
N THR A 4 -23.19 0.95 -6.21
CA THR A 4 -23.77 1.60 -5.02
C THR A 4 -22.99 1.18 -3.77
N LEU A 5 -22.62 2.18 -2.97
CA LEU A 5 -21.95 1.97 -1.68
C LEU A 5 -22.81 2.58 -0.57
N THR A 6 -23.08 1.77 0.47
CA THR A 6 -23.69 2.23 1.72
C THR A 6 -22.68 2.12 2.84
N ASN A 7 -22.30 3.26 3.42
CA ASN A 7 -21.36 3.33 4.53
C ASN A 7 -22.09 3.41 5.88
N TYR A 8 -21.65 2.62 6.83
CA TYR A 8 -22.01 2.72 8.24
C TYR A 8 -20.73 2.94 9.05
N GLU A 9 -20.67 4.04 9.77
CA GLU A 9 -19.49 4.42 10.52
C GLU A 9 -19.85 4.91 11.91
N VAL A 10 -19.06 4.51 12.90
CA VAL A 10 -19.08 5.05 14.24
C VAL A 10 -17.66 5.35 14.68
N GLY A 11 -17.44 6.56 15.22
CA GLY A 11 -16.12 6.99 15.63
C GLY A 11 -16.13 7.82 16.90
N VAL A 12 -14.96 7.90 17.51
CA VAL A 12 -14.69 8.74 18.68
C VAL A 12 -13.47 9.61 18.39
N LYS A 13 -13.64 10.89 18.64
CA LYS A 13 -12.54 11.87 18.62
C LYS A 13 -12.31 12.40 20.02
N ALA A 14 -11.11 12.22 20.54
CA ALA A 14 -10.71 12.70 21.84
C ALA A 14 -9.56 13.71 21.71
N ILE A 15 -9.67 14.82 22.40
CA ILE A 15 -8.65 15.88 22.43
C ILE A 15 -8.36 16.22 23.88
N ALA A 16 -7.10 16.16 24.26
CA ALA A 16 -6.65 16.58 25.58
C ALA A 16 -5.31 17.32 25.45
N LYS A 17 -4.83 17.89 26.56
CA LYS A 17 -3.55 18.62 26.55
C LYS A 17 -2.43 17.73 26.04
N GLY A 18 -1.88 18.11 24.90
CA GLY A 18 -0.72 17.43 24.29
C GLY A 18 -1.03 16.16 23.50
N TRP A 19 -2.31 15.78 23.29
CA TRP A 19 -2.63 14.66 22.43
C TRP A 19 -4.01 14.78 21.75
N THR A 20 -4.14 14.13 20.61
CA THR A 20 -5.40 13.92 19.89
C THR A 20 -5.48 12.46 19.48
N ALA A 21 -6.62 11.83 19.66
CA ALA A 21 -6.88 10.47 19.19
C ALA A 21 -8.21 10.42 18.45
N ASN A 22 -8.21 9.73 17.30
CA ASN A 22 -9.39 9.41 16.52
C ASN A 22 -9.43 7.89 16.36
N VAL A 23 -10.60 7.29 16.56
CA VAL A 23 -10.83 5.87 16.30
C VAL A 23 -12.18 5.76 15.61
N ALA A 24 -12.25 5.06 14.50
CA ALA A 24 -13.48 4.77 13.79
C ALA A 24 -13.60 3.28 13.47
N ALA A 25 -14.82 2.76 13.56
CA ALA A 25 -15.19 1.47 13.02
C ALA A 25 -16.18 1.70 11.89
N PHE A 26 -15.97 1.02 10.77
CA PHE A 26 -16.80 1.19 9.60
C PHE A 26 -17.21 -0.16 8.99
N TYR A 27 -18.33 -0.13 8.27
CA TYR A 27 -18.80 -1.19 7.40
C TYR A 27 -19.36 -0.57 6.11
N ASN A 28 -18.80 -0.96 4.98
CA ASN A 28 -19.24 -0.58 3.64
C ASN A 28 -19.92 -1.77 2.97
N ASP A 29 -21.20 -1.65 2.69
CA ASP A 29 -21.96 -2.57 1.84
C ASP A 29 -21.89 -2.07 0.40
N ILE A 30 -21.34 -2.88 -0.50
CA ILE A 30 -21.06 -2.51 -1.89
C ILE A 30 -21.91 -3.40 -2.80
N LYS A 31 -22.78 -2.79 -3.59
CA LYS A 31 -23.61 -3.48 -4.58
C LYS A 31 -23.13 -3.13 -5.99
N ASP A 32 -23.17 -4.14 -6.86
CA ASP A 32 -22.78 -3.99 -8.26
C ASP A 32 -21.37 -3.42 -8.45
N LEU A 33 -20.41 -3.86 -7.59
CA LEU A 33 -19.00 -3.46 -7.65
C LEU A 33 -18.43 -3.68 -9.04
N GLN A 34 -17.89 -2.64 -9.66
CA GLN A 34 -17.26 -2.75 -10.98
C GLN A 34 -15.86 -3.31 -10.89
N VAL A 35 -15.68 -4.50 -11.43
CA VAL A 35 -14.39 -5.19 -11.52
C VAL A 35 -13.92 -5.24 -12.95
N THR A 36 -12.65 -4.92 -13.17
CA THR A 36 -12.02 -5.01 -14.49
C THR A 36 -10.97 -6.11 -14.48
N LEU A 37 -11.09 -7.05 -15.40
CA LEU A 37 -10.18 -8.18 -15.55
C LEU A 37 -9.48 -8.15 -16.91
N ASP A 38 -8.29 -8.72 -16.96
CA ASP A 38 -7.60 -9.00 -18.22
C ASP A 38 -8.28 -10.14 -18.97
N ALA A 39 -8.68 -9.91 -20.21
CA ALA A 39 -9.42 -10.88 -21.04
C ALA A 39 -8.52 -11.86 -21.81
N GLY A 40 -7.27 -12.08 -21.37
CA GLY A 40 -6.39 -13.14 -21.88
C GLY A 40 -5.66 -12.87 -23.19
N SER A 41 -5.92 -11.76 -23.88
CA SER A 41 -5.16 -11.33 -25.07
C SER A 41 -4.62 -9.92 -24.87
N CYS A 42 -3.55 -9.57 -25.59
CA CYS A 42 -2.87 -8.27 -25.51
C CYS A 42 -3.85 -7.10 -25.32
N SER A 43 -3.81 -6.46 -24.15
CA SER A 43 -4.54 -5.24 -23.83
C SER A 43 -6.08 -5.31 -23.77
N SER A 44 -6.68 -6.48 -23.95
CA SER A 44 -8.13 -6.62 -23.83
C SER A 44 -8.52 -6.74 -22.36
N ARG A 45 -9.45 -5.89 -21.94
CA ARG A 45 -10.03 -5.89 -20.59
C ARG A 45 -11.53 -6.01 -20.70
N ILE A 46 -12.14 -6.70 -19.76
CA ILE A 46 -13.58 -6.76 -19.58
C ILE A 46 -13.91 -6.16 -18.21
N SER A 47 -14.94 -5.33 -18.19
CA SER A 47 -15.50 -4.81 -16.94
C SER A 47 -16.91 -5.38 -16.78
N PHE A 48 -17.23 -5.81 -15.58
CA PHE A 48 -18.54 -6.32 -15.21
C PHE A 48 -18.85 -5.97 -13.76
N ASN A 49 -20.11 -6.06 -13.40
CA ASN A 49 -20.53 -5.81 -12.03
C ASN A 49 -20.53 -7.11 -11.23
N VAL A 50 -20.00 -7.03 -10.03
CA VAL A 50 -20.07 -8.08 -9.00
C VAL A 50 -21.22 -7.73 -8.07
N PRO A 51 -22.22 -8.61 -7.87
CA PRO A 51 -23.43 -8.27 -7.16
C PRO A 51 -23.20 -7.71 -5.75
N ASP A 52 -22.36 -8.36 -4.98
CA ASP A 52 -22.14 -8.06 -3.56
C ASP A 52 -20.67 -8.13 -3.20
N ALA A 53 -20.22 -7.14 -2.44
CA ALA A 53 -18.93 -7.08 -1.79
C ALA A 53 -19.02 -6.22 -0.53
N HIS A 54 -18.11 -6.39 0.41
CA HIS A 54 -18.03 -5.53 1.58
C HIS A 54 -16.60 -5.10 1.90
N SER A 55 -16.50 -4.05 2.72
CA SER A 55 -15.26 -3.65 3.38
C SER A 55 -15.59 -3.21 4.79
N ALA A 56 -15.00 -3.86 5.79
CA ALA A 56 -15.22 -3.55 7.19
C ALA A 56 -13.91 -3.38 7.93
N GLY A 57 -13.85 -2.49 8.91
CA GLY A 57 -12.59 -2.28 9.58
C GLY A 57 -12.59 -1.31 10.74
N LEU A 58 -11.39 -1.16 11.26
CA LEU A 58 -11.04 -0.18 12.27
C LEU A 58 -9.95 0.73 11.74
N GLU A 59 -10.11 2.04 11.96
CA GLU A 59 -9.10 3.05 11.69
C GLU A 59 -8.79 3.81 12.97
N PHE A 60 -7.54 4.18 13.14
CA PHE A 60 -7.13 4.97 14.30
C PHE A 60 -5.98 5.90 13.93
N GLU A 61 -5.99 7.05 14.58
CA GLU A 61 -4.94 8.05 14.55
C GLU A 61 -4.67 8.54 15.97
N LEU A 62 -3.40 8.65 16.31
CA LEU A 62 -2.96 9.23 17.57
C LEU A 62 -1.84 10.23 17.28
N THR A 63 -1.98 11.45 17.76
CA THR A 63 -0.89 12.43 17.78
C THR A 63 -0.62 12.85 19.21
N LYS A 64 0.65 12.95 19.57
CA LYS A 64 1.06 13.30 20.92
C LYS A 64 2.33 14.13 20.93
N GLN A 65 2.30 15.25 21.63
CA GLN A 65 3.50 15.90 22.11
C GLN A 65 3.98 15.18 23.37
N ALA A 66 4.89 14.22 23.21
CA ALA A 66 5.34 13.33 24.26
C ALA A 66 6.21 14.05 25.29
N THR A 67 7.01 15.02 24.84
CA THR A 67 7.77 15.97 25.64
C THR A 67 7.72 17.35 24.98
N GLU A 68 8.34 18.37 25.57
CA GLU A 68 8.46 19.71 24.94
C GLU A 68 9.15 19.62 23.57
N ASN A 69 10.02 18.63 23.37
CA ASN A 69 10.88 18.46 22.22
C ASN A 69 10.48 17.30 21.31
N LEU A 70 9.62 16.38 21.75
CA LEU A 70 9.28 15.18 21.02
C LEU A 70 7.80 15.17 20.64
N PHE A 71 7.56 15.15 19.34
CA PHE A 71 6.26 14.92 18.74
C PHE A 71 6.20 13.52 18.12
N VAL A 72 5.09 12.81 18.33
CA VAL A 72 4.86 11.45 17.79
C VAL A 72 3.47 11.40 17.18
N SER A 73 3.36 10.84 15.99
CA SER A 73 2.10 10.45 15.38
C SER A 73 2.09 8.96 15.08
N PHE A 74 0.94 8.33 15.27
CA PHE A 74 0.69 6.94 14.95
C PHE A 74 -0.66 6.85 14.25
N ALA A 75 -0.71 6.19 13.10
CA ALA A 75 -1.93 5.94 12.36
C ALA A 75 -1.94 4.50 11.88
N GLY A 76 -3.11 3.93 11.72
CA GLY A 76 -3.24 2.60 11.17
C GLY A 76 -4.67 2.21 10.87
N SER A 77 -4.78 1.11 10.13
CA SER A 77 -6.04 0.47 9.81
C SER A 77 -5.93 -1.04 9.87
N TRP A 78 -7.03 -1.66 10.23
CA TRP A 78 -7.25 -3.10 10.08
C TRP A 78 -8.57 -3.26 9.33
N VAL A 79 -8.49 -3.77 8.10
CA VAL A 79 -9.60 -3.80 7.15
C VAL A 79 -9.73 -5.20 6.58
N GLU A 80 -10.94 -5.72 6.60
CA GLU A 80 -11.35 -6.90 5.84
C GLU A 80 -12.16 -6.40 4.63
N SER A 81 -11.80 -6.84 3.41
CA SER A 81 -12.48 -6.43 2.18
C SER A 81 -12.56 -7.61 1.25
N GLU A 82 -13.78 -8.10 1.00
CA GLU A 82 -14.03 -9.36 0.32
C GLU A 82 -15.24 -9.27 -0.62
N PHE A 83 -15.28 -10.19 -1.57
CA PHE A 83 -16.49 -10.44 -2.35
C PHE A 83 -17.46 -11.30 -1.53
N ASP A 84 -18.75 -10.93 -1.54
CA ASP A 84 -19.85 -11.67 -0.93
C ASP A 84 -20.65 -12.46 -1.97
N SER A 85 -20.12 -12.54 -3.18
CA SER A 85 -20.77 -13.26 -4.28
C SER A 85 -19.73 -13.86 -5.23
N THR A 86 -20.11 -14.99 -5.84
CA THR A 86 -19.30 -15.67 -6.85
C THR A 86 -19.87 -15.39 -8.23
N VAL A 87 -19.04 -14.92 -9.15
CA VAL A 87 -19.40 -14.72 -10.57
C VAL A 87 -18.82 -15.86 -11.39
N VAL A 88 -19.66 -16.49 -12.19
CA VAL A 88 -19.28 -17.60 -13.08
C VAL A 88 -19.50 -17.25 -14.54
N ASP A 89 -18.71 -17.84 -15.41
CA ASP A 89 -18.90 -17.77 -16.84
C ASP A 89 -19.99 -18.73 -17.35
N SER A 90 -20.22 -18.77 -18.65
CA SER A 90 -21.23 -19.65 -19.26
C SER A 90 -20.92 -21.15 -19.12
N SER A 91 -19.71 -21.54 -18.76
CA SER A 91 -19.32 -22.90 -18.46
C SER A 91 -19.49 -23.29 -16.99
N GLY A 92 -19.81 -22.31 -16.12
CA GLY A 92 -19.87 -22.47 -14.66
C GLY A 92 -18.53 -22.31 -13.96
N ALA A 93 -17.48 -21.87 -14.65
CA ALA A 93 -16.19 -21.60 -14.03
C ALA A 93 -16.16 -20.20 -13.41
N VAL A 94 -15.48 -20.06 -12.26
CA VAL A 94 -15.32 -18.76 -11.57
C VAL A 94 -14.63 -17.77 -12.49
N LEU A 95 -15.29 -16.64 -12.74
CA LEU A 95 -14.80 -15.61 -13.63
C LEU A 95 -13.74 -14.76 -12.93
N GLY A 96 -12.48 -14.89 -13.39
CA GLY A 96 -11.38 -14.03 -12.98
C GLY A 96 -11.10 -13.97 -11.49
N GLY A 97 -11.41 -15.02 -10.73
CA GLY A 97 -11.18 -15.10 -9.30
C GLY A 97 -12.19 -14.33 -8.45
N VAL A 98 -13.31 -13.88 -9.04
CA VAL A 98 -14.40 -13.29 -8.27
C VAL A 98 -15.22 -14.39 -7.63
N ALA A 99 -14.83 -14.77 -6.42
CA ALA A 99 -15.48 -15.79 -5.61
C ALA A 99 -15.75 -15.24 -4.22
N ASP A 100 -16.86 -15.68 -3.66
CA ASP A 100 -17.23 -15.41 -2.26
C ASP A 100 -16.07 -15.74 -1.31
N GLY A 101 -15.71 -14.81 -0.43
CA GLY A 101 -14.58 -14.88 0.49
C GLY A 101 -13.21 -14.55 -0.12
N ASN A 102 -13.11 -14.27 -1.42
CA ASN A 102 -11.86 -13.75 -1.99
C ASN A 102 -11.71 -12.25 -1.72
N ARG A 103 -10.50 -11.85 -1.34
CA ARG A 103 -10.15 -10.47 -1.00
C ARG A 103 -10.27 -9.54 -2.21
N LEU A 104 -10.69 -8.31 -1.97
CA LEU A 104 -10.66 -7.25 -2.97
C LEU A 104 -9.21 -6.91 -3.33
N ALA A 105 -9.01 -6.55 -4.60
CA ALA A 105 -7.69 -6.28 -5.15
C ALA A 105 -7.01 -5.08 -4.47
N SER A 106 -5.72 -5.21 -4.22
CA SER A 106 -4.83 -4.15 -3.71
C SER A 106 -5.19 -3.60 -2.32
N VAL A 107 -6.01 -4.30 -1.56
CA VAL A 107 -6.37 -3.93 -0.18
C VAL A 107 -5.57 -4.79 0.80
N PRO A 108 -4.58 -4.22 1.51
CA PRO A 108 -3.92 -4.92 2.62
C PRO A 108 -4.81 -4.92 3.86
N GLU A 109 -4.85 -6.04 4.59
CA GLU A 109 -5.65 -6.11 5.82
C GLU A 109 -5.13 -5.20 6.93
N LYS A 110 -3.84 -4.92 6.95
CA LYS A 110 -3.19 -4.14 8.01
C LYS A 110 -2.25 -3.12 7.41
N GLN A 111 -2.39 -1.88 7.86
CA GLN A 111 -1.47 -0.80 7.55
C GLN A 111 -1.19 0.01 8.81
N PHE A 112 0.08 0.34 9.06
CA PHE A 112 0.50 1.14 10.20
C PHE A 112 1.55 2.15 9.77
N ALA A 113 1.51 3.33 10.36
CA ALA A 113 2.51 4.37 10.19
C ALA A 113 2.84 5.03 11.52
N VAL A 114 4.11 5.25 11.77
CA VAL A 114 4.62 6.05 12.88
C VAL A 114 5.48 7.15 12.31
N ALA A 115 5.28 8.38 12.74
CA ALA A 115 6.19 9.47 12.45
C ALA A 115 6.57 10.20 13.73
N THR A 116 7.82 10.60 13.83
CA THR A 116 8.35 11.33 14.99
C THR A 116 9.19 12.50 14.54
N THR A 117 9.08 13.59 15.28
CA THR A 117 9.98 14.74 15.16
C THR A 117 10.54 15.06 16.56
N TYR A 118 11.85 15.14 16.64
CA TYR A 118 12.55 15.58 17.84
C TYR A 118 13.30 16.89 17.52
N ASN A 119 12.94 17.95 18.21
CA ASN A 119 13.62 19.25 18.14
C ASN A 119 14.61 19.36 19.31
N PHE A 120 15.85 19.69 19.03
CA PHE A 120 16.86 19.84 20.09
C PHE A 120 16.59 21.08 20.92
N ALA A 121 16.58 20.93 22.24
CA ALA A 121 16.41 22.08 23.16
C ALA A 121 17.59 23.06 23.05
N GLU A 122 18.78 22.53 22.76
CA GLU A 122 19.97 23.31 22.45
C GLU A 122 20.41 22.94 21.05
N PRO A 123 20.09 23.81 20.05
CA PRO A 123 20.46 23.55 18.66
C PRO A 123 21.98 23.39 18.46
N LEU A 124 22.36 22.49 17.58
CA LEU A 124 23.77 22.15 17.32
C LEU A 124 24.42 23.27 16.49
N TRP A 125 25.73 23.44 16.63
CA TRP A 125 26.57 24.37 15.84
C TRP A 125 26.10 25.83 15.84
N ASN A 126 25.46 26.32 16.92
CA ASN A 126 24.84 27.64 16.99
C ASN A 126 23.79 27.91 15.90
N SER A 127 23.12 26.87 15.45
CA SER A 127 21.96 27.01 14.55
C SER A 127 20.76 27.57 15.29
N ASP A 128 19.79 28.08 14.55
CA ASP A 128 18.52 28.56 15.12
C ASP A 128 17.60 27.42 15.52
N ASP A 129 17.67 26.29 14.77
CA ASP A 129 16.96 25.05 15.06
C ASP A 129 17.75 23.84 14.58
N THR A 130 17.58 22.73 15.28
CA THR A 130 18.08 21.41 14.90
C THR A 130 17.04 20.38 15.19
N TYR A 131 16.71 19.52 14.22
CA TYR A 131 15.69 18.50 14.38
C TYR A 131 16.07 17.17 13.74
N LEU A 132 15.45 16.11 14.27
CA LEU A 132 15.48 14.76 13.72
C LEU A 132 14.06 14.32 13.37
N ASN A 133 13.89 13.71 12.20
CA ASN A 133 12.64 13.05 11.85
C ASN A 133 12.89 11.57 11.59
N ALA A 134 11.95 10.76 12.01
CA ALA A 134 11.86 9.36 11.62
C ALA A 134 10.44 9.05 11.19
N SER A 135 10.26 8.30 10.11
CA SER A 135 8.98 7.74 9.72
C SER A 135 9.13 6.27 9.39
N TRP A 136 8.25 5.46 9.95
CA TRP A 136 8.15 4.04 9.67
C TRP A 136 6.74 3.72 9.21
N GLN A 137 6.62 2.88 8.18
CA GLN A 137 5.36 2.36 7.70
C GLN A 137 5.43 0.85 7.53
N TYR A 138 4.34 0.18 7.82
CA TYR A 138 4.09 -1.23 7.54
C TYR A 138 2.86 -1.34 6.65
N VAL A 139 2.94 -2.17 5.62
CA VAL A 139 1.84 -2.53 4.74
C VAL A 139 1.74 -4.06 4.70
N GLY A 140 0.57 -4.60 4.99
CA GLY A 140 0.27 -6.03 4.96
C GLY A 140 0.34 -6.62 3.56
N ASP A 141 0.25 -7.94 3.50
CA ASP A 141 0.16 -8.68 2.26
C ASP A 141 -1.14 -8.37 1.50
N ARG A 142 -1.10 -8.55 0.18
CA ARG A 142 -2.24 -8.26 -0.70
C ARG A 142 -2.09 -8.94 -2.05
N TYR A 143 -3.16 -9.00 -2.80
CA TYR A 143 -3.17 -9.45 -4.19
C TYR A 143 -3.33 -8.27 -5.15
N THR A 144 -2.69 -8.34 -6.32
CA THR A 144 -2.84 -7.28 -7.35
C THR A 144 -4.24 -7.31 -7.97
N GLN A 145 -4.80 -8.50 -8.14
CA GLN A 145 -6.12 -8.68 -8.75
C GLN A 145 -6.79 -9.95 -8.20
N PRO A 146 -8.13 -10.07 -8.28
CA PRO A 146 -8.84 -11.22 -7.72
C PRO A 146 -8.38 -12.56 -8.28
N SER A 147 -8.04 -12.62 -9.57
CA SER A 147 -7.56 -13.84 -10.22
C SER A 147 -6.23 -14.38 -9.67
N ASP A 148 -5.49 -13.58 -8.91
CA ASP A 148 -4.23 -14.01 -8.28
C ASP A 148 -4.47 -14.99 -7.12
N GLN A 149 -5.69 -15.06 -6.59
CA GLN A 149 -6.11 -15.94 -5.52
C GLN A 149 -6.61 -17.31 -6.03
N VAL A 150 -6.73 -17.49 -7.34
CA VAL A 150 -7.20 -18.77 -7.93
C VAL A 150 -6.08 -19.80 -7.86
N ALA A 151 -6.42 -21.01 -7.51
CA ALA A 151 -5.48 -22.13 -7.47
C ALA A 151 -4.77 -22.29 -8.84
N GLY A 152 -3.44 -22.28 -8.81
CA GLY A 152 -2.62 -22.40 -10.02
C GLY A 152 -2.44 -21.09 -10.80
N ALA A 153 -2.98 -19.97 -10.37
CA ALA A 153 -2.86 -18.67 -11.04
C ALA A 153 -1.40 -18.21 -11.21
N GLY A 154 -0.53 -18.61 -10.30
CA GLY A 154 0.91 -18.33 -10.36
C GLY A 154 1.71 -19.23 -11.30
N THR A 155 1.08 -20.15 -12.02
CA THR A 155 1.75 -21.02 -12.99
C THR A 155 1.69 -20.40 -14.37
N PHE A 156 2.85 -19.98 -14.90
CA PHE A 156 2.96 -19.37 -16.20
C PHE A 156 3.74 -20.29 -17.15
N VAL A 157 3.13 -20.59 -18.28
CA VAL A 157 3.77 -21.37 -19.36
C VAL A 157 4.05 -20.42 -20.53
N SER A 158 5.32 -20.26 -20.87
CA SER A 158 5.74 -19.45 -22.02
C SER A 158 6.22 -20.36 -23.14
N GLY A 159 5.75 -20.09 -24.36
CA GLY A 159 6.29 -20.73 -25.57
C GLY A 159 7.70 -20.24 -25.94
N LEU A 160 8.17 -19.19 -25.27
CA LEU A 160 9.52 -18.65 -25.38
C LEU A 160 10.12 -18.63 -23.98
N ALA A 161 11.33 -19.16 -23.84
CA ALA A 161 12.01 -19.16 -22.57
C ALA A 161 12.26 -17.75 -22.05
N PHE A 162 12.08 -17.57 -20.75
CA PHE A 162 12.54 -16.37 -20.06
C PHE A 162 14.08 -16.31 -20.12
N GLY A 163 14.63 -15.18 -20.54
CA GLY A 163 16.07 -15.02 -20.65
C GLY A 163 16.69 -15.55 -21.95
N GLY A 164 15.89 -15.95 -22.94
CA GLY A 164 16.36 -16.29 -24.28
C GLY A 164 16.83 -17.73 -24.44
N ALA A 165 16.59 -18.62 -23.47
CA ALA A 165 16.82 -20.05 -23.63
C ALA A 165 15.81 -20.72 -24.60
N THR A 166 16.03 -21.91 -25.01
CA THR A 166 15.19 -22.63 -25.98
C THR A 166 14.20 -23.55 -25.28
N GLY A 167 12.89 -23.39 -25.54
CA GLY A 167 11.86 -24.32 -25.11
C GLY A 167 10.71 -23.64 -24.35
N ALA A 168 9.67 -24.40 -24.07
CA ALA A 168 8.60 -23.98 -23.18
C ALA A 168 9.06 -24.09 -21.72
N GLU A 169 9.05 -22.97 -21.00
CA GLU A 169 9.38 -22.94 -19.58
C GLU A 169 8.13 -22.71 -18.75
N VAL A 170 8.07 -23.41 -17.63
CA VAL A 170 7.05 -23.20 -16.60
C VAL A 170 7.66 -22.40 -15.48
N THR A 171 7.11 -21.23 -15.23
CA THR A 171 7.47 -20.37 -14.09
C THR A 171 6.37 -20.43 -13.07
N GLN A 172 6.73 -20.69 -11.81
CA GLN A 172 5.80 -20.65 -10.68
C GLN A 172 6.14 -19.48 -9.78
N LEU A 173 5.14 -18.63 -9.51
CA LEU A 173 5.25 -17.46 -8.65
C LEU A 173 4.18 -17.53 -7.57
N ASP A 174 4.52 -17.06 -6.39
CA ASP A 174 3.52 -16.68 -5.40
C ASP A 174 2.99 -15.29 -5.79
N LEU A 175 1.69 -15.18 -6.01
CA LEU A 175 1.03 -13.94 -6.40
C LEU A 175 0.48 -13.16 -5.19
N ASN A 176 0.59 -13.72 -4.00
CA ASN A 176 0.42 -12.95 -2.77
C ASN A 176 1.64 -12.03 -2.62
N LEU A 177 1.42 -10.72 -2.77
CA LEU A 177 2.47 -9.73 -2.56
C LEU A 177 2.77 -9.65 -1.06
N PRO A 178 4.00 -9.96 -0.63
CA PRO A 178 4.34 -10.01 0.79
C PRO A 178 4.19 -8.65 1.48
N SER A 179 3.97 -8.69 2.79
CA SER A 179 4.04 -7.50 3.61
C SER A 179 5.43 -6.89 3.60
N TYR A 180 5.50 -5.58 3.78
CA TYR A 180 6.78 -4.86 3.83
C TYR A 180 6.74 -3.72 4.84
N ASN A 181 7.93 -3.21 5.18
CA ASN A 181 8.06 -2.01 5.97
C ASN A 181 9.20 -1.10 5.48
N ILE A 182 8.97 0.20 5.54
CA ILE A 182 9.90 1.23 5.11
C ILE A 182 10.20 2.14 6.30
N LEU A 183 11.49 2.35 6.57
CA LEU A 183 11.97 3.34 7.52
C LEU A 183 12.69 4.46 6.78
N ASN A 184 12.32 5.70 7.07
CA ASN A 184 13.01 6.89 6.60
C ASN A 184 13.51 7.71 7.79
N LEU A 185 14.69 8.27 7.66
CA LEU A 185 15.30 9.13 8.66
C LEU A 185 15.77 10.44 8.02
N SER A 186 15.67 11.54 8.74
CA SER A 186 16.30 12.80 8.34
C SER A 186 16.74 13.63 9.53
N ALA A 187 17.75 14.45 9.30
CA ALA A 187 18.26 15.44 10.25
C ALA A 187 18.39 16.78 9.56
N GLY A 188 17.87 17.83 10.17
CA GLY A 188 17.90 19.18 9.64
C GLY A 188 18.53 20.17 10.60
N VAL A 189 19.15 21.20 10.05
CA VAL A 189 19.65 22.38 10.76
C VAL A 189 19.20 23.65 10.05
N VAL A 190 18.84 24.68 10.82
CA VAL A 190 18.37 25.96 10.32
C VAL A 190 19.31 27.07 10.78
N PHE A 191 19.70 27.96 9.87
CA PHE A 191 20.54 29.14 10.12
C PHE A 191 19.91 30.34 9.40
N GLY A 192 19.20 31.18 10.12
CA GLY A 192 18.46 32.33 9.53
C GLY A 192 17.52 31.85 8.42
N ASP A 193 17.75 32.30 7.22
CA ASP A 193 16.94 31.96 6.05
C ASP A 193 17.36 30.64 5.37
N TRP A 194 18.38 29.95 5.88
CA TRP A 194 18.91 28.72 5.31
C TRP A 194 18.51 27.48 6.10
N GLU A 195 18.16 26.41 5.40
CA GLU A 195 17.96 25.09 5.95
C GLU A 195 18.82 24.07 5.19
N ALA A 196 19.51 23.20 5.92
CA ALA A 196 20.18 22.03 5.38
C ALA A 196 19.57 20.77 5.97
N LEU A 197 19.11 19.86 5.12
CA LEU A 197 18.48 18.59 5.48
C LEU A 197 19.28 17.43 4.89
N LEU A 198 19.81 16.55 5.74
CA LEU A 198 20.33 15.24 5.35
C LEU A 198 19.19 14.22 5.51
N TYR A 199 19.01 13.32 4.53
CA TYR A 199 18.00 12.27 4.62
C TYR A 199 18.48 10.91 4.11
N ILE A 200 17.89 9.86 4.65
CA ILE A 200 18.02 8.47 4.21
C ILE A 200 16.62 7.92 4.06
N ASN A 201 16.18 7.71 2.85
CA ASN A 201 14.92 7.03 2.56
C ASN A 201 15.17 5.54 2.38
N ASN A 202 14.24 4.72 2.86
CA ASN A 202 14.33 3.26 2.82
C ASN A 202 15.65 2.76 3.44
N VAL A 203 15.83 3.03 4.74
CA VAL A 203 17.07 2.74 5.49
C VAL A 203 17.52 1.29 5.34
N PHE A 204 16.58 0.34 5.32
CA PHE A 204 16.86 -1.10 5.25
C PHE A 204 17.04 -1.61 3.81
N ASP A 205 16.91 -0.75 2.80
CA ASP A 205 16.95 -1.13 1.39
C ASP A 205 15.90 -2.19 1.03
N GLU A 206 14.72 -2.07 1.64
CA GLU A 206 13.60 -2.97 1.40
C GLU A 206 13.19 -2.91 -0.07
N ASN A 207 13.03 -4.08 -0.69
CA ASN A 207 12.54 -4.22 -2.06
C ASN A 207 11.09 -4.70 -2.03
N ALA A 208 10.18 -3.79 -1.72
CA ALA A 208 8.76 -4.08 -1.61
C ALA A 208 8.13 -4.34 -2.98
N LEU A 209 7.39 -5.43 -3.10
CA LEU A 209 6.60 -5.74 -4.29
C LEU A 209 5.27 -5.00 -4.20
N LEU A 210 5.07 -3.97 -5.04
CA LEU A 210 3.91 -3.08 -4.96
C LEU A 210 2.72 -3.55 -5.80
N SER A 211 3.00 -4.12 -6.98
CA SER A 211 2.01 -4.76 -7.84
C SER A 211 2.68 -5.77 -8.76
N PHE A 212 1.90 -6.71 -9.25
CA PHE A 212 2.31 -7.69 -10.24
C PHE A 212 1.67 -7.37 -11.59
N ASP A 213 2.49 -7.07 -12.58
CA ASP A 213 2.07 -6.84 -13.96
C ASP A 213 2.37 -8.08 -14.79
N ARG A 214 1.37 -8.55 -15.52
CA ARG A 214 1.51 -9.65 -16.48
C ARG A 214 0.98 -9.25 -17.84
N GLU A 215 1.75 -9.53 -18.87
CA GLU A 215 1.31 -9.46 -20.26
C GLU A 215 0.99 -10.88 -20.72
N ARG A 216 -0.25 -11.10 -21.16
CA ARG A 216 -0.69 -12.39 -21.71
C ARG A 216 -0.47 -12.42 -23.20
N GLY A 217 -0.09 -13.59 -23.71
CA GLY A 217 0.20 -13.84 -25.10
C GLY A 217 1.37 -14.81 -25.23
N GLY A 218 1.83 -15.11 -26.43
CA GLY A 218 2.93 -16.05 -26.67
C GLY A 218 4.28 -15.67 -26.07
N ARG A 219 4.37 -14.48 -25.46
CA ARG A 219 5.51 -13.98 -24.69
C ARG A 219 4.98 -13.47 -23.36
N ALA A 220 4.87 -14.33 -22.38
CA ALA A 220 4.49 -13.88 -21.05
C ALA A 220 5.60 -12.97 -20.48
N ARG A 221 5.30 -11.69 -20.32
CA ARG A 221 6.14 -10.76 -19.57
C ARG A 221 5.58 -10.68 -18.17
N LEU A 222 6.43 -10.99 -17.19
CA LEU A 222 6.11 -10.96 -15.77
C LEU A 222 6.99 -9.89 -15.14
N ALA A 223 6.37 -8.95 -14.44
CA ALA A 223 7.09 -7.85 -13.81
C ALA A 223 6.44 -7.47 -12.48
N TYR A 224 7.26 -7.12 -11.52
CA TYR A 224 6.81 -6.47 -10.30
C TYR A 224 7.14 -4.98 -10.36
N ARG A 225 6.22 -4.15 -9.92
CA ARG A 225 6.55 -2.77 -9.54
C ARG A 225 7.11 -2.80 -8.14
N THR A 226 8.18 -2.06 -7.93
CA THR A 226 8.85 -1.98 -6.64
C THR A 226 8.89 -0.54 -6.15
N ASN A 227 9.17 -0.38 -4.85
CA ASN A 227 9.43 0.91 -4.26
C ASN A 227 10.80 1.48 -4.69
N GLN A 228 11.08 2.71 -4.31
CA GLN A 228 12.39 3.32 -4.48
C GLN A 228 13.42 2.60 -3.58
N PRO A 229 14.61 2.25 -4.09
CA PRO A 229 15.68 1.70 -3.28
C PRO A 229 16.19 2.72 -2.25
N ARG A 230 17.05 2.29 -1.32
CA ARG A 230 17.66 3.19 -0.37
C ARG A 230 18.31 4.37 -1.08
N THR A 231 17.92 5.56 -0.65
CA THR A 231 18.40 6.82 -1.21
C THR A 231 18.91 7.71 -0.10
N VAL A 232 20.14 8.20 -0.24
CA VAL A 232 20.75 9.17 0.66
C VAL A 232 20.89 10.49 -0.10
N GLY A 233 20.53 11.59 0.52
CA GLY A 233 20.62 12.89 -0.12
C GLY A 233 20.70 14.05 0.88
N VAL A 234 21.05 15.20 0.35
CA VAL A 234 21.07 16.48 1.06
C VAL A 234 20.21 17.47 0.30
N THR A 235 19.39 18.21 1.05
CA THR A 235 18.59 19.31 0.51
C THR A 235 19.02 20.60 1.18
N PHE A 236 19.26 21.64 0.38
CA PHE A 236 19.44 22.99 0.86
C PHE A 236 18.26 23.83 0.42
N ARG A 237 17.68 24.58 1.36
CA ARG A 237 16.60 25.53 1.12
C ARG A 237 17.04 26.91 1.56
N MET A 238 16.60 27.92 0.83
CA MET A 238 16.75 29.32 1.19
C MET A 238 15.38 29.99 1.06
N HIS A 239 14.96 30.68 2.11
CA HIS A 239 13.77 31.52 2.12
C HIS A 239 14.15 32.94 1.76
N PHE A 240 13.46 33.53 0.82
CA PHE A 240 13.63 34.91 0.41
C PHE A 240 12.43 35.71 0.93
N ASN A 241 12.68 36.71 1.76
CA ASN A 241 11.66 37.64 2.25
C ASN A 241 11.55 38.86 1.35
#